data_c789bdb364694fd736c75c8738180867
#
_entry.id   c789bdb364694fd736c75c8738180867
#
_cell.length_a   1.000
_cell.length_b   1.000
_cell.length_c   1.000
_cell.angle_alpha   90.00
_cell.angle_beta   90.00
_cell.angle_gamma   90.00
#
_symmetry.space_group_name_H-M   'P 1'
#
loop_
_entity.id
_entity.type
_entity.pdbx_description
1 polymer ?
#
loop_
_entity_poly.entity_id
_entity_poly.type
_entity_poly.pdbx_seq_one_letter_code
_entity_poly.pdbx_strand_id
1 'polypeptide(L)'
;MKKSLRFASAALALTIAAGCAVPAFAAGSKDFTKSETVYAVMNGDGSISKTTVSEHLYNASGLSGVTDKSSLTNIQNTESSAEFTQNGEDLVWNTDDTDVYYKGDTDKALPISAKITYAMDGQEAALEDLIGKSGHLTVTIALTNSETSTINVNGADRTIVTPLITAVG
;
A
#
# COMPACT_ATOMS: atom_id res chain seq x y z
N MET A 1 -8.29 -33.95 25.38
CA MET A 1 -8.87 -32.88 24.49
C MET A 1 -7.80 -31.79 24.34
N LYS A 2 -7.11 -31.76 23.18
CA LYS A 2 -6.12 -30.70 22.89
C LYS A 2 -6.90 -29.47 22.41
N LYS A 3 -6.94 -28.41 23.23
CA LYS A 3 -7.45 -27.10 22.80
C LYS A 3 -6.42 -26.52 21.83
N SER A 4 -6.77 -26.44 20.56
CA SER A 4 -6.01 -25.67 19.58
C SER A 4 -6.13 -24.19 19.94
N LEU A 5 -5.06 -23.61 20.50
CA LEU A 5 -4.94 -22.16 20.63
C LEU A 5 -4.85 -21.60 19.19
N ARG A 6 -5.90 -20.92 18.76
CA ARG A 6 -5.85 -20.09 17.54
C ARG A 6 -5.08 -18.82 17.92
N PHE A 7 -3.87 -18.70 17.39
CA PHE A 7 -3.11 -17.46 17.48
C PHE A 7 -3.90 -16.39 16.72
N ALA A 8 -4.41 -15.39 17.45
CA ALA A 8 -4.86 -14.17 16.85
C ALA A 8 -3.61 -13.39 16.42
N SER A 9 -3.26 -13.44 15.15
CA SER A 9 -2.25 -12.56 14.59
C SER A 9 -2.77 -11.14 14.79
N ALA A 10 -2.07 -10.32 15.56
CA ALA A 10 -2.33 -8.90 15.61
C ALA A 10 -1.94 -8.33 14.24
N ALA A 11 -2.93 -8.11 13.37
CA ALA A 11 -2.71 -7.44 12.10
C ALA A 11 -2.51 -5.95 12.39
N LEU A 12 -1.29 -5.47 12.24
CA LEU A 12 -1.00 -4.04 12.25
C LEU A 12 -1.19 -3.54 10.81
N ALA A 13 -2.14 -2.65 10.57
CA ALA A 13 -2.35 -2.05 9.26
C ALA A 13 -1.43 -0.83 9.11
N LEU A 14 -0.48 -0.88 8.18
CA LEU A 14 0.30 0.27 7.76
C LEU A 14 -0.34 0.85 6.50
N THR A 15 -0.84 2.08 6.59
CA THR A 15 -1.35 2.81 5.43
C THR A 15 -0.26 3.75 4.93
N ILE A 16 0.24 3.53 3.73
CA ILE A 16 1.16 4.43 3.05
C ILE A 16 0.35 5.18 2.01
N ALA A 17 0.01 6.43 2.29
CA ALA A 17 -0.58 7.31 1.30
C ALA A 17 0.55 7.94 0.47
N ALA A 18 0.96 7.30 -0.62
CA ALA A 18 1.78 7.92 -1.63
C ALA A 18 0.85 8.73 -2.55
N GLY A 19 0.47 9.93 -2.10
CA GLY A 19 -0.32 10.86 -2.89
C GLY A 19 0.49 11.47 -4.03
N CYS A 20 0.80 10.70 -5.06
CA CYS A 20 1.26 11.19 -6.34
C CYS A 20 0.10 11.11 -7.32
N ALA A 21 -0.63 12.22 -7.53
CA ALA A 21 -1.42 12.36 -8.72
C ALA A 21 -0.44 12.43 -9.91
N VAL A 22 -0.19 11.31 -10.55
CA VAL A 22 0.62 11.26 -11.78
C VAL A 22 -0.35 11.34 -12.93
N PRO A 23 -0.24 12.34 -13.83
CA PRO A 23 -0.97 12.29 -15.09
C PRO A 23 -0.45 11.06 -15.86
N ALA A 24 -1.30 10.03 -16.00
CA ALA A 24 -0.96 8.84 -16.77
C ALA A 24 -1.30 9.12 -18.24
N PHE A 25 -0.28 9.24 -19.08
CA PHE A 25 -0.45 9.36 -20.53
C PHE A 25 -0.18 8.00 -21.18
N ALA A 26 -1.23 7.28 -21.54
CA ALA A 26 -1.11 6.21 -22.53
C ALA A 26 -1.33 6.81 -23.92
N ALA A 27 -0.48 6.50 -24.88
CA ALA A 27 -0.61 6.99 -26.26
C ALA A 27 -1.98 6.54 -26.83
N GLY A 28 -2.91 7.50 -27.04
CA GLY A 28 -4.24 7.26 -27.62
C GLY A 28 -5.39 7.10 -26.59
N SER A 29 -5.14 7.20 -25.27
CA SER A 29 -6.19 7.23 -24.26
C SER A 29 -6.59 8.66 -23.91
N LYS A 30 -7.81 8.83 -23.38
CA LYS A 30 -8.23 10.09 -22.78
C LYS A 30 -7.35 10.39 -21.57
N ASP A 31 -7.05 11.68 -21.36
CA ASP A 31 -6.34 12.12 -20.15
C ASP A 31 -7.19 11.81 -18.93
N PHE A 32 -6.57 11.28 -17.89
CA PHE A 32 -7.20 11.05 -16.59
C PHE A 32 -6.19 11.27 -15.47
N THR A 33 -6.67 11.51 -14.28
CA THR A 33 -5.83 11.54 -13.09
C THR A 33 -5.93 10.21 -12.38
N LYS A 34 -4.81 9.74 -11.84
CA LYS A 34 -4.71 8.52 -11.05
C LYS A 34 -4.11 8.84 -9.70
N SER A 35 -4.73 8.36 -8.63
CA SER A 35 -4.16 8.39 -7.29
C SER A 35 -4.12 6.99 -6.70
N GLU A 36 -3.08 6.72 -5.93
CA GLU A 36 -2.81 5.40 -5.36
C GLU A 36 -2.72 5.49 -3.84
N THR A 37 -3.29 4.51 -3.15
CA THR A 37 -3.11 4.31 -1.71
C THR A 37 -2.71 2.87 -1.47
N VAL A 38 -1.59 2.66 -0.78
CA VAL A 38 -1.05 1.34 -0.50
C VAL A 38 -1.35 0.95 0.95
N TYR A 39 -1.92 -0.24 1.12
CA TYR A 39 -2.23 -0.85 2.41
C TYR A 39 -1.34 -2.08 2.61
N ALA A 40 -0.55 -2.08 3.67
CA ALA A 40 0.27 -3.23 4.04
C ALA A 40 -0.23 -3.85 5.34
N VAL A 41 -0.42 -5.16 5.33
CA VAL A 41 -0.68 -5.94 6.54
C VAL A 41 0.64 -6.51 7.02
N MET A 42 1.00 -6.20 8.26
CA MET A 42 2.25 -6.64 8.87
C MET A 42 2.04 -7.73 9.91
N ASN A 43 3.03 -8.60 10.02
CA ASN A 43 3.18 -9.54 11.13
C ASN A 43 3.69 -8.82 12.38
N GLY A 44 3.68 -9.51 13.51
CA GLY A 44 4.12 -8.96 14.79
C GLY A 44 5.60 -8.57 14.84
N ASP A 45 6.43 -9.03 13.92
CA ASP A 45 7.87 -8.67 13.80
C ASP A 45 8.10 -7.46 12.86
N GLY A 46 7.03 -6.97 12.18
CA GLY A 46 7.09 -5.90 11.21
C GLY A 46 7.26 -6.37 9.76
N SER A 47 7.41 -7.68 9.51
CA SER A 47 7.41 -8.20 8.14
C SER A 47 6.04 -8.05 7.48
N ILE A 48 6.02 -7.75 6.19
CA ILE A 48 4.77 -7.56 5.44
C ILE A 48 4.25 -8.92 5.00
N SER A 49 2.99 -9.22 5.34
CA SER A 49 2.30 -10.45 4.95
C SER A 49 1.43 -10.29 3.71
N LYS A 50 0.92 -9.09 3.46
CA LYS A 50 0.08 -8.77 2.30
C LYS A 50 0.16 -7.29 1.98
N THR A 51 0.20 -6.95 0.68
CA THR A 51 0.06 -5.59 0.21
C THR A 51 -1.13 -5.50 -0.75
N THR A 52 -2.02 -4.56 -0.48
CA THR A 52 -3.17 -4.23 -1.32
C THR A 52 -3.07 -2.77 -1.73
N VAL A 53 -3.26 -2.50 -3.00
CA VAL A 53 -3.25 -1.14 -3.56
C VAL A 53 -4.68 -0.77 -3.91
N SER A 54 -5.12 0.41 -3.48
CA SER A 54 -6.36 1.04 -3.89
C SER A 54 -6.04 2.18 -4.84
N GLU A 55 -6.68 2.14 -5.99
CA GLU A 55 -6.52 3.10 -7.07
C GLU A 55 -7.81 3.89 -7.25
N HIS A 56 -7.66 5.19 -7.51
CA HIS A 56 -8.75 6.06 -7.92
C HIS A 56 -8.40 6.70 -9.26
N LEU A 57 -9.25 6.50 -10.25
CA LEU A 57 -9.17 7.13 -11.56
C LEU A 57 -10.25 8.21 -11.64
N TYR A 58 -9.90 9.37 -12.19
CA TYR A 58 -10.83 10.46 -12.39
C TYR A 58 -10.68 11.13 -13.76
N ASN A 59 -11.81 11.35 -14.44
CA ASN A 59 -11.91 12.18 -15.63
C ASN A 59 -13.29 12.85 -15.67
N ALA A 60 -13.33 14.18 -15.70
CA ALA A 60 -14.58 14.96 -15.73
C ALA A 60 -15.48 14.65 -16.95
N SER A 61 -14.94 14.06 -18.02
CA SER A 61 -15.68 13.68 -19.24
C SER A 61 -16.04 12.18 -19.26
N GLY A 62 -15.92 11.48 -18.13
CA GLY A 62 -16.14 10.04 -18.01
C GLY A 62 -14.95 9.20 -18.43
N LEU A 63 -14.93 7.97 -17.97
CA LEU A 63 -13.82 7.01 -18.13
C LEU A 63 -14.04 5.99 -19.27
N SER A 64 -15.06 6.20 -20.12
CA SER A 64 -15.31 5.31 -21.26
C SER A 64 -14.13 5.31 -22.24
N GLY A 65 -13.53 4.13 -22.48
CA GLY A 65 -12.38 3.93 -23.32
C GLY A 65 -11.05 4.42 -22.72
N VAL A 66 -11.02 4.70 -21.42
CA VAL A 66 -9.77 4.99 -20.70
C VAL A 66 -8.99 3.68 -20.52
N THR A 67 -7.71 3.72 -20.83
CA THR A 67 -6.78 2.61 -20.57
C THR A 67 -5.84 3.00 -19.45
N ASP A 68 -5.94 2.28 -18.34
CA ASP A 68 -5.02 2.39 -17.21
C ASP A 68 -3.97 1.27 -17.26
N LYS A 69 -2.75 1.56 -16.82
CA LYS A 69 -1.68 0.57 -16.65
C LYS A 69 -1.66 0.09 -15.21
N SER A 70 -1.85 -1.21 -15.01
CA SER A 70 -1.82 -1.82 -13.68
C SER A 70 -1.12 -3.17 -13.71
N SER A 71 -0.14 -3.33 -12.84
CA SER A 71 0.52 -4.63 -12.59
C SER A 71 -0.09 -5.38 -11.41
N LEU A 72 -1.24 -4.92 -10.90
CA LEU A 72 -1.94 -5.54 -9.78
C LEU A 72 -2.58 -6.87 -10.19
N THR A 73 -2.72 -7.76 -9.22
CA THR A 73 -3.45 -9.03 -9.35
C THR A 73 -4.75 -8.97 -8.53
N ASN A 74 -5.69 -9.89 -8.79
CA ASN A 74 -6.97 -9.95 -8.06
C ASN A 74 -7.73 -8.61 -8.07
N ILE A 75 -7.73 -7.94 -9.22
CA ILE A 75 -8.35 -6.61 -9.36
C ILE A 75 -9.85 -6.68 -9.16
N GLN A 76 -10.38 -5.78 -8.35
CA GLN A 76 -11.79 -5.64 -8.03
C GLN A 76 -12.20 -4.17 -8.02
N ASN A 77 -13.28 -3.83 -8.76
CA ASN A 77 -13.97 -2.56 -8.59
C ASN A 77 -14.60 -2.51 -7.17
N THR A 78 -14.48 -1.39 -6.48
CA THR A 78 -14.90 -1.29 -5.07
C THR A 78 -16.14 -0.46 -4.84
N GLU A 79 -16.51 0.44 -5.76
CA GLU A 79 -17.57 1.42 -5.53
C GLU A 79 -18.66 1.46 -6.60
N SER A 80 -18.43 0.85 -7.75
CA SER A 80 -19.42 0.82 -8.83
C SER A 80 -19.53 -0.54 -9.48
N SER A 81 -20.51 -0.70 -10.38
CA SER A 81 -20.65 -1.89 -11.23
C SER A 81 -19.91 -1.74 -12.56
N ALA A 82 -19.07 -0.70 -12.73
CA ALA A 82 -18.30 -0.52 -13.94
C ALA A 82 -17.40 -1.73 -14.20
N GLU A 83 -17.46 -2.24 -15.42
CA GLU A 83 -16.63 -3.37 -15.85
C GLU A 83 -15.37 -2.86 -16.55
N PHE A 84 -14.33 -3.65 -16.49
CA PHE A 84 -13.10 -3.43 -17.25
C PHE A 84 -12.73 -4.66 -18.06
N THR A 85 -12.00 -4.44 -19.14
CA THR A 85 -11.34 -5.51 -19.90
C THR A 85 -9.86 -5.45 -19.60
N GLN A 86 -9.28 -6.60 -19.20
CA GLN A 86 -7.86 -6.69 -18.92
C GLN A 86 -7.12 -7.38 -20.06
N ASN A 87 -6.05 -6.75 -20.54
CA ASN A 87 -5.13 -7.31 -21.52
C ASN A 87 -3.68 -7.07 -21.08
N GLY A 88 -3.10 -8.06 -20.40
CA GLY A 88 -1.82 -7.89 -19.71
C GLY A 88 -1.92 -6.87 -18.59
N GLU A 89 -1.14 -5.79 -18.66
CA GLU A 89 -1.19 -4.68 -17.69
C GLU A 89 -2.20 -3.59 -18.09
N ASP A 90 -2.87 -3.70 -19.25
CA ASP A 90 -3.85 -2.72 -19.69
C ASP A 90 -5.23 -3.06 -19.11
N LEU A 91 -5.80 -2.11 -18.36
CA LEU A 91 -7.16 -2.12 -17.89
C LEU A 91 -7.97 -1.08 -18.67
N VAL A 92 -8.86 -1.54 -19.54
CA VAL A 92 -9.75 -0.66 -20.32
C VAL A 92 -11.10 -0.56 -19.61
N TRP A 93 -11.43 0.63 -19.14
CA TRP A 93 -12.68 0.92 -18.46
C TRP A 93 -13.76 1.33 -19.45
N ASN A 94 -14.97 0.78 -19.31
CA ASN A 94 -16.12 1.03 -20.17
C ASN A 94 -17.27 1.60 -19.35
N THR A 95 -17.08 2.79 -18.81
CA THR A 95 -18.11 3.49 -18.02
C THR A 95 -18.13 4.98 -18.34
N ASP A 96 -19.31 5.58 -18.27
CA ASP A 96 -19.50 7.03 -18.36
C ASP A 96 -19.31 7.71 -16.99
N ASP A 97 -19.05 6.94 -15.91
CA ASP A 97 -18.74 7.47 -14.60
C ASP A 97 -17.46 8.32 -14.67
N THR A 98 -17.43 9.42 -13.92
CA THR A 98 -16.26 10.29 -13.80
C THR A 98 -15.19 9.72 -12.91
N ASP A 99 -15.57 8.81 -12.01
CA ASP A 99 -14.73 8.22 -10.99
C ASP A 99 -14.82 6.70 -11.03
N VAL A 100 -13.68 6.05 -10.92
CA VAL A 100 -13.59 4.60 -10.71
C VAL A 100 -12.63 4.33 -9.58
N TYR A 101 -13.07 3.50 -8.64
CA TYR A 101 -12.24 3.01 -7.55
C TYR A 101 -12.07 1.51 -7.68
N TYR A 102 -10.85 1.06 -7.73
CA TYR A 102 -10.54 -0.36 -7.73
C TYR A 102 -9.40 -0.68 -6.79
N LYS A 103 -9.26 -1.93 -6.43
CA LYS A 103 -8.14 -2.44 -5.63
C LYS A 103 -7.58 -3.71 -6.24
N GLY A 104 -6.33 -3.98 -5.91
CA GLY A 104 -5.67 -5.23 -6.25
C GLY A 104 -4.53 -5.52 -5.30
N ASP A 105 -3.98 -6.73 -5.42
CA ASP A 105 -2.83 -7.17 -4.61
C ASP A 105 -1.54 -6.97 -5.40
N THR A 106 -0.43 -6.75 -4.71
CA THR A 106 0.91 -6.64 -5.30
C THR A 106 1.96 -7.31 -4.43
N ASP A 107 2.95 -7.91 -5.08
CA ASP A 107 4.15 -8.46 -4.44
C ASP A 107 5.36 -7.50 -4.55
N LYS A 108 5.16 -6.29 -5.11
CA LYS A 108 6.23 -5.29 -5.18
C LYS A 108 6.67 -4.89 -3.77
N ALA A 109 7.99 -4.87 -3.57
CA ALA A 109 8.56 -4.40 -2.31
C ALA A 109 8.18 -2.92 -2.08
N LEU A 110 7.78 -2.62 -0.85
CA LEU A 110 7.51 -1.24 -0.47
C LEU A 110 8.83 -0.51 -0.15
N PRO A 111 8.89 0.80 -0.41
CA PRO A 111 10.07 1.61 -0.06
C PRO A 111 10.16 1.88 1.45
N ILE A 112 9.24 1.38 2.21
CA ILE A 112 9.20 1.44 3.67
C ILE A 112 9.30 0.02 4.24
N SER A 113 10.11 -0.14 5.28
CA SER A 113 10.14 -1.34 6.10
C SER A 113 9.94 -0.99 7.57
N ALA A 114 9.37 -1.92 8.33
CA ALA A 114 9.20 -1.80 9.76
C ALA A 114 9.91 -2.96 10.48
N LYS A 115 10.47 -2.66 11.65
CA LYS A 115 10.92 -3.66 12.62
C LYS A 115 10.20 -3.39 13.93
N ILE A 116 9.50 -4.40 14.43
CA ILE A 116 8.77 -4.31 15.69
C ILE A 116 9.48 -5.16 16.74
N THR A 117 9.75 -4.58 17.91
CA THR A 117 10.34 -5.26 19.05
C THR A 117 9.52 -4.99 20.30
N TYR A 118 9.59 -5.93 21.23
CA TYR A 118 8.80 -5.91 22.44
C TYR A 118 9.69 -6.01 23.67
N ALA A 119 9.28 -5.34 24.77
CA ALA A 119 9.86 -5.50 26.07
C ALA A 119 8.76 -5.54 27.14
N MET A 120 8.87 -6.46 28.10
CA MET A 120 7.99 -6.55 29.26
C MET A 120 8.79 -6.18 30.51
N ASP A 121 8.30 -5.19 31.25
CA ASP A 121 8.95 -4.65 32.46
C ASP A 121 10.44 -4.27 32.21
N GLY A 122 10.72 -3.75 31.01
CA GLY A 122 12.07 -3.34 30.60
C GLY A 122 12.98 -4.48 30.10
N GLN A 123 12.50 -5.71 30.03
CA GLN A 123 13.24 -6.87 29.48
C GLN A 123 12.71 -7.20 28.10
N GLU A 124 13.63 -7.38 27.12
CA GLU A 124 13.28 -7.80 25.76
C GLU A 124 12.57 -9.17 25.81
N ALA A 125 11.50 -9.29 25.02
CA ALA A 125 10.68 -10.50 24.97
C ALA A 125 10.20 -10.77 23.55
N ALA A 126 10.06 -12.05 23.19
CA ALA A 126 9.39 -12.44 21.96
C ALA A 126 7.87 -12.27 22.10
N LEU A 127 7.19 -12.00 20.98
CA LEU A 127 5.74 -11.75 20.98
C LEU A 127 4.95 -12.92 21.59
N GLU A 128 5.34 -14.14 21.29
CA GLU A 128 4.73 -15.38 21.79
C GLU A 128 4.85 -15.53 23.32
N ASP A 129 5.92 -14.99 23.91
CA ASP A 129 6.16 -15.06 25.34
C ASP A 129 5.33 -14.05 26.15
N LEU A 130 4.68 -13.09 25.47
CA LEU A 130 3.85 -12.07 26.09
C LEU A 130 2.42 -12.54 26.36
N ILE A 131 2.00 -13.63 25.71
CA ILE A 131 0.64 -14.14 25.82
C ILE A 131 0.32 -14.57 27.26
N GLY A 132 -0.72 -13.96 27.84
CA GLY A 132 -1.14 -14.23 29.22
C GLY A 132 -0.25 -13.62 30.29
N LYS A 133 0.72 -12.81 29.94
CA LYS A 133 1.51 -12.01 30.89
C LYS A 133 0.81 -10.70 31.23
N SER A 134 1.13 -10.20 32.39
CA SER A 134 0.72 -8.86 32.84
C SER A 134 1.95 -8.09 33.29
N GLY A 135 2.01 -6.80 33.00
CA GLY A 135 3.16 -5.95 33.30
C GLY A 135 3.15 -4.70 32.41
N HIS A 136 4.23 -3.95 32.43
CA HIS A 136 4.41 -2.81 31.54
C HIS A 136 4.98 -3.28 30.20
N LEU A 137 4.15 -3.27 29.15
CA LEU A 137 4.56 -3.62 27.79
C LEU A 137 5.07 -2.38 27.06
N THR A 138 6.29 -2.48 26.54
CA THR A 138 6.85 -1.50 25.59
C THR A 138 6.88 -2.13 24.21
N VAL A 139 6.30 -1.47 23.23
CA VAL A 139 6.36 -1.82 21.81
C VAL A 139 7.16 -0.75 21.09
N THR A 140 8.25 -1.15 20.42
CA THR A 140 9.07 -0.26 19.63
C THR A 140 8.89 -0.58 18.15
N ILE A 141 8.48 0.42 17.36
CA ILE A 141 8.31 0.32 15.91
C ILE A 141 9.37 1.20 15.26
N ALA A 142 10.37 0.58 14.64
CA ALA A 142 11.40 1.27 13.87
C ALA A 142 11.04 1.24 12.39
N LEU A 143 10.83 2.40 11.79
CA LEU A 143 10.53 2.56 10.37
C LEU A 143 11.77 2.98 9.60
N THR A 144 12.00 2.36 8.45
CA THR A 144 13.06 2.73 7.51
C THR A 144 12.45 3.09 6.17
N ASN A 145 12.76 4.28 5.66
CA ASN A 145 12.38 4.73 4.32
C ASN A 145 13.58 4.61 3.39
N SER A 146 13.43 3.83 2.32
CA SER A 146 14.45 3.64 1.28
C SER A 146 14.13 4.38 -0.04
N GLU A 147 13.00 5.12 -0.09
CA GLU A 147 12.62 5.87 -1.28
C GLU A 147 13.58 7.02 -1.51
N THR A 148 14.16 7.07 -2.70
CA THR A 148 15.08 8.14 -3.08
C THR A 148 14.73 8.71 -4.44
N SER A 149 14.96 9.99 -4.62
CA SER A 149 14.86 10.67 -5.92
C SER A 149 16.13 11.44 -6.23
N THR A 150 16.40 11.64 -7.51
CA THR A 150 17.52 12.46 -7.98
C THR A 150 16.99 13.81 -8.43
N ILE A 151 17.53 14.88 -7.86
CA ILE A 151 17.23 16.25 -8.24
C ILE A 151 18.50 16.94 -8.76
N ASN A 152 18.35 17.81 -9.76
CA ASN A 152 19.45 18.64 -10.24
C ASN A 152 19.49 19.96 -9.46
N VAL A 153 20.61 20.23 -8.79
CA VAL A 153 20.83 21.47 -8.05
C VAL A 153 22.08 22.15 -8.62
N ASN A 154 21.88 23.28 -9.28
CA ASN A 154 22.96 24.07 -9.90
C ASN A 154 23.85 23.26 -10.86
N GLY A 155 23.23 22.39 -11.68
CA GLY A 155 23.94 21.57 -12.67
C GLY A 155 24.59 20.29 -12.10
N ALA A 156 24.42 20.00 -10.82
CA ALA A 156 24.87 18.76 -10.18
C ALA A 156 23.68 17.91 -9.71
N ASP A 157 23.68 16.64 -10.04
CA ASP A 157 22.66 15.70 -9.58
C ASP A 157 22.91 15.34 -8.10
N ARG A 158 21.82 15.39 -7.32
CA ARG A 158 21.79 15.05 -5.90
C ARG A 158 20.74 14.02 -5.62
N THR A 159 21.11 12.95 -4.95
CA THR A 159 20.14 11.97 -4.44
C THR A 159 19.61 12.45 -3.09
N ILE A 160 18.30 12.52 -2.97
CA ILE A 160 17.60 12.86 -1.73
C ILE A 160 16.67 11.74 -1.33
N VAL A 161 16.41 11.59 -0.04
CA VAL A 161 15.36 10.70 0.46
C VAL A 161 14.01 11.38 0.21
N THR A 162 13.11 10.68 -0.50
CA THR A 162 11.75 11.17 -0.76
C THR A 162 10.93 11.03 0.52
N PRO A 163 10.33 12.12 1.04
CA PRO A 163 9.46 12.02 2.20
C PRO A 163 8.23 11.15 1.89
N LEU A 164 7.93 10.23 2.80
CA LEU A 164 6.71 9.42 2.75
C LEU A 164 5.84 9.72 3.97
N ILE A 165 4.53 9.78 3.77
CA ILE A 165 3.56 9.90 4.85
C ILE A 165 3.03 8.50 5.12
N THR A 166 3.07 8.08 6.37
CA THR A 166 2.55 6.79 6.80
C THR A 166 1.71 6.93 8.05
N ALA A 167 0.69 6.10 8.18
CA ALA A 167 -0.09 5.95 9.40
C ALA A 167 -0.07 4.49 9.84
N VAL A 168 0.05 4.28 11.13
CA VAL A 168 0.04 2.95 11.76
C VAL A 168 -1.22 2.85 12.60
N GLY A 169 -2.01 1.84 12.36
CA GLY A 169 -3.25 1.56 13.09
C GLY A 169 -3.31 0.12 13.60
#